data_f17b07f0ccaa5b0897a9050001007a07
#
_entry.id   f17b07f0ccaa5b0897a9050001007a07
#
_cell.length_a   1.000
_cell.length_b   1.000
_cell.length_c   1.000
_cell.angle_alpha   90.00
_cell.angle_beta   90.00
_cell.angle_gamma   90.00
#
_symmetry.space_group_name_H-M   'P 1'
#
loop_
_entity.id
_entity.type
_entity.pdbx_description
1 polymer ?
#
loop_
_entity_poly.entity_id
_entity_poly.type
_entity_poly.pdbx_seq_one_letter_code
_entity_poly.pdbx_strand_id
1 'polypeptide(L)'
;YNLMIRYCEPYQLQTASETLGLPLVDEFDIEAKPSRSTLKETADFILKGFQHALSYNSTDKNYIFTAPITKAYMARFFFWTQDWNNAIIYAKEVLDKYPMLEADEYVNAINQKLEPTKNVIIRSYTNENDVASMGYLAAQTNVQKRPVCKNLVDLFGNTPNDIRNSGFNTKRITTKVVTTKFRSEELCLIIAEAYAHLGKEPEALEYLNLLRSKRITENYVAYTMDNLPEVFKQNITTDATGTPLTKLMSAILCERRKELFLEGDRWFELKRNGRPEFWVAKDGQKYVCQKF
;
A
#
# COMPACT_ATOMS: atom_id res chain seq x y z
N TYR A 1 4.54 -3.64 14.01
CA TYR A 1 4.21 -2.73 12.91
C TYR A 1 2.70 -2.71 12.61
N ASN A 2 2.10 -3.87 12.25
CA ASN A 2 0.68 -3.94 11.85
C ASN A 2 -0.28 -3.40 12.93
N LEU A 3 0.00 -3.60 14.21
CA LEU A 3 -0.80 -3.02 15.29
C LEU A 3 -0.66 -1.50 15.34
N MET A 4 0.55 -0.98 15.16
CA MET A 4 0.81 0.47 15.15
C MET A 4 0.00 1.16 14.06
N ILE A 5 0.07 0.71 12.81
CA ILE A 5 -0.64 1.36 11.71
C ILE A 5 -2.17 1.24 11.81
N ARG A 6 -2.68 0.22 12.51
CA ARG A 6 -4.12 -0.01 12.70
C ARG A 6 -4.70 0.80 13.83
N TYR A 7 -4.03 0.82 14.99
CA TYR A 7 -4.62 1.28 16.25
C TYR A 7 -4.03 2.59 16.78
N CYS A 8 -2.86 3.02 16.28
CA CYS A 8 -2.30 4.32 16.63
C CYS A 8 -2.69 5.39 15.61
N GLU A 9 -2.49 6.66 15.99
CA GLU A 9 -2.55 7.78 15.07
C GLU A 9 -1.51 7.64 13.95
N PRO A 10 -1.71 8.29 12.76
CA PRO A 10 -0.65 8.43 11.79
C PRO A 10 0.58 9.06 12.43
N TYR A 11 1.75 8.53 12.08
CA TYR A 11 3.00 9.05 12.64
C TYR A 11 3.26 10.46 12.11
N GLN A 12 3.47 11.40 13.03
CA GLN A 12 3.89 12.78 12.74
C GLN A 12 5.15 13.07 13.56
N LEU A 13 6.22 13.49 12.89
CA LEU A 13 7.51 13.72 13.53
C LEU A 13 7.44 14.68 14.73
N GLN A 14 6.58 15.72 14.60
CA GLN A 14 6.45 16.78 15.60
C GLN A 14 5.73 16.34 16.88
N THR A 15 4.83 15.35 16.77
CA THR A 15 3.93 14.97 17.88
C THR A 15 4.10 13.53 18.35
N ALA A 16 4.94 12.72 17.68
CA ALA A 16 5.10 11.30 17.99
C ALA A 16 5.54 11.02 19.43
N SER A 17 6.27 11.94 20.06
CA SER A 17 6.72 11.81 21.44
C SER A 17 5.62 12.07 22.49
N GLU A 18 4.50 12.66 22.07
CA GLU A 18 3.35 12.98 22.92
C GLU A 18 2.13 12.13 22.57
N THR A 19 2.06 11.64 21.33
CA THR A 19 0.96 10.80 20.84
C THR A 19 1.05 9.41 21.45
N LEU A 20 -0.09 8.86 21.88
CA LEU A 20 -0.17 7.51 22.44
C LEU A 20 0.11 6.42 21.41
N GLY A 21 1.06 5.57 21.69
CA GLY A 21 1.44 4.38 20.94
C GLY A 21 0.76 3.10 21.45
N LEU A 22 1.48 2.00 21.46
CA LEU A 22 1.03 0.69 21.93
C LEU A 22 1.61 0.38 23.33
N PRO A 23 1.00 -0.51 24.10
CA PRO A 23 1.71 -1.17 25.19
C PRO A 23 2.88 -1.97 24.60
N LEU A 24 4.09 -1.76 25.14
CA LEU A 24 5.28 -2.50 24.73
C LEU A 24 5.43 -3.69 25.67
N VAL A 25 5.34 -4.89 25.09
CA VAL A 25 5.43 -6.17 25.84
C VAL A 25 6.50 -6.99 25.16
N ASP A 26 7.58 -7.27 25.84
CA ASP A 26 8.73 -8.05 25.38
C ASP A 26 8.92 -9.35 26.18
N GLU A 27 8.24 -9.47 27.32
CA GLU A 27 8.24 -10.68 28.13
C GLU A 27 6.81 -11.13 28.46
N PHE A 28 6.63 -12.43 28.62
CA PHE A 28 5.34 -12.98 29.05
C PHE A 28 5.17 -12.81 30.57
N ASP A 29 4.20 -12.00 30.95
CA ASP A 29 3.74 -11.87 32.33
C ASP A 29 2.21 -11.73 32.32
N ILE A 30 1.52 -12.74 32.88
CA ILE A 30 0.05 -12.81 32.93
C ILE A 30 -0.55 -11.76 33.88
N GLU A 31 0.22 -11.28 34.84
CA GLU A 31 -0.21 -10.28 35.82
C GLU A 31 0.13 -8.86 35.42
N ALA A 32 0.98 -8.69 34.41
CA ALA A 32 1.39 -7.38 33.92
C ALA A 32 0.20 -6.58 33.38
N LYS A 33 0.18 -5.29 33.71
CA LYS A 33 -0.78 -4.31 33.19
C LYS A 33 -0.02 -3.20 32.48
N PRO A 34 0.57 -3.48 31.30
CA PRO A 34 1.41 -2.51 30.61
C PRO A 34 0.58 -1.28 30.19
N SER A 35 1.08 -0.11 30.53
CA SER A 35 0.54 1.15 30.01
C SER A 35 0.92 1.35 28.54
N ARG A 36 0.17 2.20 27.85
CA ARG A 36 0.56 2.61 26.48
C ARG A 36 1.83 3.47 26.54
N SER A 37 2.76 3.17 25.65
CA SER A 37 3.92 4.01 25.39
C SER A 37 3.57 5.17 24.47
N THR A 38 4.53 6.04 24.19
CA THR A 38 4.40 7.01 23.10
C THR A 38 4.49 6.35 21.75
N LEU A 39 3.99 7.01 20.72
CA LEU A 39 4.09 6.54 19.34
C LEU A 39 5.54 6.44 18.86
N LYS A 40 6.40 7.38 19.34
CA LYS A 40 7.84 7.33 19.08
C LYS A 40 8.49 6.09 19.70
N GLU A 41 8.25 5.83 20.98
CA GLU A 41 8.78 4.64 21.66
C GLU A 41 8.29 3.35 20.99
N THR A 42 7.02 3.32 20.56
CA THR A 42 6.46 2.20 19.77
C THR A 42 7.23 2.00 18.47
N ALA A 43 7.52 3.08 17.75
CA ALA A 43 8.28 3.02 16.50
C ALA A 43 9.73 2.55 16.74
N ASP A 44 10.39 3.08 17.77
CA ASP A 44 11.75 2.69 18.15
C ASP A 44 11.83 1.19 18.54
N PHE A 45 10.84 0.67 19.26
CA PHE A 45 10.73 -0.74 19.61
C PHE A 45 10.58 -1.63 18.37
N ILE A 46 9.71 -1.23 17.43
CA ILE A 46 9.52 -1.95 16.16
C ILE A 46 10.81 -1.97 15.33
N LEU A 47 11.50 -0.81 15.25
CA LEU A 47 12.75 -0.71 14.50
C LEU A 47 13.84 -1.61 15.07
N LYS A 48 14.01 -1.66 16.40
CA LYS A 48 14.92 -2.58 17.08
C LYS A 48 14.61 -4.03 16.73
N GLY A 49 13.32 -4.41 16.71
CA GLY A 49 12.89 -5.75 16.31
C GLY A 49 13.27 -6.09 14.86
N PHE A 50 13.10 -5.17 13.91
CA PHE A 50 13.53 -5.36 12.53
C PHE A 50 15.06 -5.48 12.40
N GLN A 51 15.81 -4.63 13.10
CA GLN A 51 17.27 -4.68 13.10
C GLN A 51 17.79 -6.01 13.67
N HIS A 52 17.18 -6.48 14.75
CA HIS A 52 17.48 -7.79 15.32
C HIS A 52 17.16 -8.91 14.34
N ALA A 53 16.00 -8.90 13.67
CA ALA A 53 15.66 -9.87 12.65
C ALA A 53 16.67 -9.88 11.49
N LEU A 54 17.15 -8.71 11.06
CA LEU A 54 18.17 -8.62 10.02
C LEU A 54 19.53 -9.17 10.43
N SER A 55 19.88 -9.10 11.72
CA SER A 55 21.19 -9.61 12.21
C SER A 55 21.35 -11.12 11.98
N TYR A 56 20.25 -11.87 11.90
CA TYR A 56 20.26 -13.29 11.55
C TYR A 56 20.52 -13.55 10.07
N ASN A 57 20.32 -12.55 9.20
CA ASN A 57 20.50 -12.62 7.74
C ASN A 57 19.90 -13.89 7.11
N SER A 58 18.74 -14.32 7.59
CA SER A 58 18.09 -15.55 7.14
C SER A 58 17.68 -15.44 5.68
N THR A 59 18.06 -16.45 4.89
CA THR A 59 17.61 -16.63 3.49
C THR A 59 16.77 -17.89 3.33
N ASP A 60 16.56 -18.65 4.40
CA ASP A 60 15.81 -19.89 4.39
C ASP A 60 14.32 -19.62 4.13
N LYS A 61 13.84 -20.13 2.99
CA LYS A 61 12.45 -19.96 2.53
C LYS A 61 11.43 -20.72 3.37
N ASN A 62 11.86 -21.59 4.29
CA ASN A 62 10.98 -22.24 5.24
C ASN A 62 10.47 -21.25 6.32
N TYR A 63 11.18 -20.15 6.51
CA TYR A 63 10.75 -19.06 7.39
C TYR A 63 10.03 -17.96 6.61
N ILE A 64 8.93 -17.45 7.18
CA ILE A 64 8.14 -16.39 6.54
C ILE A 64 8.96 -15.11 6.41
N PHE A 65 9.78 -14.77 7.42
CA PHE A 65 10.56 -13.53 7.44
C PHE A 65 12.04 -13.78 7.13
N THR A 66 12.36 -13.85 5.86
CA THR A 66 13.74 -13.78 5.35
C THR A 66 14.25 -12.34 5.38
N ALA A 67 15.57 -12.15 5.24
CA ALA A 67 16.16 -10.81 5.19
C ALA A 67 15.54 -9.89 4.11
N PRO A 68 15.26 -10.33 2.88
CA PRO A 68 14.55 -9.49 1.90
C PRO A 68 13.14 -9.08 2.33
N ILE A 69 12.38 -10.00 2.94
CA ILE A 69 11.03 -9.69 3.43
C ILE A 69 11.09 -8.71 4.60
N THR A 70 12.03 -8.90 5.53
CA THR A 70 12.26 -7.96 6.63
C THR A 70 12.58 -6.56 6.11
N LYS A 71 13.46 -6.44 5.10
CA LYS A 71 13.79 -5.16 4.45
C LYS A 71 12.58 -4.53 3.77
N ALA A 72 11.72 -5.32 3.14
CA ALA A 72 10.48 -4.81 2.56
C ALA A 72 9.54 -4.21 3.62
N TYR A 73 9.40 -4.89 4.77
CA TYR A 73 8.63 -4.33 5.90
C TYR A 73 9.30 -3.12 6.53
N MET A 74 10.62 -3.05 6.54
CA MET A 74 11.35 -1.84 6.96
C MET A 74 11.07 -0.67 6.01
N ALA A 75 11.03 -0.90 4.69
CA ALA A 75 10.63 0.14 3.73
C ALA A 75 9.23 0.69 4.02
N ARG A 76 8.24 -0.18 4.28
CA ARG A 76 6.90 0.24 4.71
C ARG A 76 6.93 0.97 6.05
N PHE A 77 7.71 0.51 7.00
CA PHE A 77 7.83 1.13 8.32
C PHE A 77 8.39 2.54 8.21
N PHE A 78 9.52 2.71 7.52
CA PHE A 78 10.13 4.03 7.32
C PHE A 78 9.22 4.98 6.51
N PHE A 79 8.51 4.45 5.51
CA PHE A 79 7.50 5.20 4.78
C PHE A 79 6.35 5.67 5.68
N TRP A 80 5.92 4.85 6.61
CA TRP A 80 4.88 5.20 7.58
C TRP A 80 5.37 6.19 8.64
N THR A 81 6.63 6.10 9.06
CA THR A 81 7.24 6.99 10.05
C THR A 81 7.87 8.25 9.43
N GLN A 82 7.66 8.48 8.13
CA GLN A 82 8.15 9.65 7.38
C GLN A 82 9.69 9.75 7.29
N ASP A 83 10.41 8.65 7.49
CA ASP A 83 11.83 8.56 7.18
C ASP A 83 12.00 8.17 5.69
N TRP A 84 11.81 9.17 4.83
CA TRP A 84 11.78 8.99 3.38
C TRP A 84 13.07 8.42 2.82
N ASN A 85 14.24 8.81 3.37
CA ASN A 85 15.53 8.33 2.91
C ASN A 85 15.68 6.83 3.14
N ASN A 86 15.40 6.35 4.35
CA ASN A 86 15.47 4.93 4.66
C ASN A 86 14.38 4.14 3.94
N ALA A 87 13.19 4.68 3.76
CA ALA A 87 12.14 4.06 2.94
C ALA A 87 12.65 3.78 1.52
N ILE A 88 13.32 4.73 0.89
CA ILE A 88 13.90 4.58 -0.46
C ILE A 88 15.01 3.52 -0.47
N ILE A 89 15.95 3.58 0.47
CA ILE A 89 17.09 2.64 0.53
C ILE A 89 16.59 1.20 0.58
N TYR A 90 15.76 0.88 1.58
CA TYR A 90 15.26 -0.49 1.76
C TYR A 90 14.32 -0.94 0.64
N ALA A 91 13.51 -0.03 0.10
CA ALA A 91 12.63 -0.36 -1.02
C ALA A 91 13.41 -0.70 -2.29
N LYS A 92 14.47 0.04 -2.63
CA LYS A 92 15.33 -0.24 -3.78
C LYS A 92 16.03 -1.60 -3.67
N GLU A 93 16.62 -1.90 -2.53
CA GLU A 93 17.32 -3.19 -2.31
C GLU A 93 16.41 -4.42 -2.51
N VAL A 94 15.10 -4.26 -2.24
CA VAL A 94 14.12 -5.33 -2.44
C VAL A 94 13.58 -5.33 -3.86
N LEU A 95 13.33 -4.16 -4.44
CA LEU A 95 12.81 -4.04 -5.81
C LEU A 95 13.73 -4.70 -6.83
N ASP A 96 15.06 -4.64 -6.63
CA ASP A 96 16.05 -5.31 -7.46
C ASP A 96 15.92 -6.85 -7.46
N LYS A 97 15.39 -7.42 -6.38
CA LYS A 97 15.20 -8.87 -6.21
C LYS A 97 13.84 -9.38 -6.64
N TYR A 98 12.84 -8.51 -6.63
CA TYR A 98 11.45 -8.81 -6.95
C TYR A 98 10.99 -7.90 -8.10
N PRO A 99 11.32 -8.24 -9.36
CA PRO A 99 10.98 -7.39 -10.49
C PRO A 99 9.45 -7.29 -10.70
N MET A 100 8.98 -6.08 -11.04
CA MET A 100 7.58 -5.85 -11.34
C MET A 100 7.12 -6.64 -12.57
N LEU A 101 5.86 -7.06 -12.57
CA LEU A 101 5.24 -7.73 -13.72
C LEU A 101 4.87 -6.71 -14.81
N GLU A 102 4.86 -7.20 -16.04
CA GLU A 102 4.52 -6.43 -17.24
C GLU A 102 3.36 -7.10 -18.00
N ALA A 103 2.60 -6.29 -18.72
CA ALA A 103 1.62 -6.73 -19.71
C ALA A 103 0.82 -7.98 -19.29
N ASP A 104 0.91 -9.05 -20.06
CA ASP A 104 0.15 -10.28 -19.85
C ASP A 104 0.49 -11.01 -18.56
N GLU A 105 1.73 -10.93 -18.09
CA GLU A 105 2.11 -11.49 -16.77
C GLU A 105 1.28 -10.87 -15.66
N TYR A 106 1.08 -9.54 -15.69
CA TYR A 106 0.25 -8.84 -14.71
C TYR A 106 -1.22 -9.24 -14.82
N VAL A 107 -1.78 -9.24 -16.02
CA VAL A 107 -3.19 -9.60 -16.25
C VAL A 107 -3.49 -11.02 -15.77
N ASN A 108 -2.58 -11.96 -16.04
CA ASN A 108 -2.69 -13.33 -15.55
C ASN A 108 -2.59 -13.40 -14.02
N ALA A 109 -1.64 -12.67 -13.42
CA ALA A 109 -1.37 -12.71 -11.98
C ALA A 109 -2.51 -12.17 -11.12
N ILE A 110 -3.29 -11.19 -11.59
CA ILE A 110 -4.40 -10.62 -10.80
C ILE A 110 -5.54 -11.64 -10.56
N ASN A 111 -5.63 -12.66 -11.38
CA ASN A 111 -6.64 -13.73 -11.29
C ASN A 111 -6.10 -15.01 -10.62
N GLN A 112 -4.79 -15.07 -10.32
CA GLN A 112 -4.17 -16.25 -9.71
C GLN A 112 -4.23 -16.18 -8.18
N LYS A 113 -4.68 -17.28 -7.56
CA LYS A 113 -4.82 -17.40 -6.11
C LYS A 113 -3.55 -17.93 -5.45
N LEU A 114 -2.94 -18.93 -6.04
CA LEU A 114 -1.91 -19.75 -5.41
C LEU A 114 -0.52 -19.54 -5.99
N GLU A 115 -0.40 -19.34 -7.29
CA GLU A 115 0.89 -19.25 -7.94
C GLU A 115 1.70 -18.04 -7.46
N PRO A 116 2.92 -18.26 -6.95
CA PRO A 116 3.83 -17.16 -6.65
C PRO A 116 4.34 -16.57 -7.96
N THR A 117 4.16 -15.26 -8.13
CA THR A 117 4.78 -14.52 -9.23
C THR A 117 6.04 -13.82 -8.74
N LYS A 118 6.97 -13.53 -9.67
CA LYS A 118 8.31 -12.96 -9.36
C LYS A 118 8.27 -11.66 -8.55
N ASN A 119 7.17 -10.92 -8.61
CA ASN A 119 6.97 -9.65 -7.92
C ASN A 119 6.39 -9.78 -6.50
N VAL A 120 5.93 -10.96 -6.09
CA VAL A 120 5.29 -11.18 -4.78
C VAL A 120 6.34 -11.42 -3.71
N ILE A 121 6.41 -10.52 -2.73
CA ILE A 121 7.30 -10.59 -1.58
C ILE A 121 6.68 -11.47 -0.50
N ILE A 122 5.39 -11.26 -0.18
CA ILE A 122 4.61 -12.07 0.72
C ILE A 122 3.13 -12.03 0.34
N ARG A 123 2.41 -13.12 0.59
CA ARG A 123 0.96 -13.24 0.35
C ARG A 123 0.26 -13.87 1.55
N SER A 124 -1.04 -13.60 1.70
CA SER A 124 -1.84 -14.11 2.82
C SER A 124 -2.27 -15.58 2.68
N TYR A 125 -2.34 -16.10 1.45
CA TYR A 125 -2.75 -17.48 1.19
C TYR A 125 -1.57 -18.26 0.62
N THR A 126 -1.31 -19.46 1.16
CA THR A 126 -0.13 -20.25 0.87
C THR A 126 -0.45 -21.61 0.26
N ASN A 127 -1.69 -22.09 0.37
CA ASN A 127 -2.11 -23.41 -0.12
C ASN A 127 -3.60 -23.44 -0.55
N GLU A 128 -4.02 -24.55 -1.15
CA GLU A 128 -5.39 -24.73 -1.64
C GLU A 128 -6.44 -24.68 -0.54
N ASN A 129 -6.13 -25.20 0.64
CA ASN A 129 -7.08 -25.20 1.77
C ASN A 129 -7.40 -23.78 2.21
N ASP A 130 -6.42 -22.87 2.20
CA ASP A 130 -6.64 -21.45 2.56
C ASP A 130 -7.62 -20.80 1.60
N VAL A 131 -7.46 -21.01 0.29
CA VAL A 131 -8.32 -20.38 -0.75
C VAL A 131 -9.65 -21.12 -0.94
N ALA A 132 -9.76 -22.36 -0.53
CA ALA A 132 -11.01 -23.12 -0.49
C ALA A 132 -11.83 -22.88 0.78
N SER A 133 -11.27 -22.17 1.76
CA SER A 133 -11.98 -21.91 3.02
C SER A 133 -13.29 -21.17 2.80
N MET A 134 -14.30 -21.49 3.63
CA MET A 134 -15.59 -20.81 3.59
C MET A 134 -15.47 -19.30 3.81
N GLY A 135 -14.51 -18.87 4.63
CA GLY A 135 -14.24 -17.46 4.88
C GLY A 135 -13.73 -16.72 3.64
N TYR A 136 -12.80 -17.32 2.90
CA TYR A 136 -12.29 -16.76 1.66
C TYR A 136 -13.39 -16.69 0.58
N LEU A 137 -14.14 -17.79 0.38
CA LEU A 137 -15.22 -17.84 -0.60
C LEU A 137 -16.32 -16.82 -0.31
N ALA A 138 -16.69 -16.65 0.97
CA ALA A 138 -17.64 -15.64 1.39
C ALA A 138 -17.11 -14.22 1.13
N ALA A 139 -15.84 -13.94 1.41
CA ALA A 139 -15.23 -12.65 1.14
C ALA A 139 -15.20 -12.34 -0.36
N GLN A 140 -14.78 -13.29 -1.19
CA GLN A 140 -14.77 -13.15 -2.66
C GLN A 140 -16.18 -12.88 -3.20
N THR A 141 -17.17 -13.65 -2.75
CA THR A 141 -18.56 -13.49 -3.16
C THR A 141 -19.13 -12.14 -2.74
N ASN A 142 -18.85 -11.68 -1.52
CA ASN A 142 -19.34 -10.39 -1.02
C ASN A 142 -18.74 -9.21 -1.79
N VAL A 143 -17.46 -9.30 -2.17
CA VAL A 143 -16.81 -8.28 -2.99
C VAL A 143 -17.43 -8.25 -4.39
N GLN A 144 -17.65 -9.41 -5.01
CA GLN A 144 -18.23 -9.51 -6.36
C GLN A 144 -19.72 -9.08 -6.43
N LYS A 145 -20.46 -9.11 -5.33
CA LYS A 145 -21.83 -8.60 -5.25
C LYS A 145 -21.91 -7.06 -5.29
N ARG A 146 -20.81 -6.37 -5.09
CA ARG A 146 -20.77 -4.90 -5.00
C ARG A 146 -19.95 -4.34 -6.15
N PRO A 147 -20.48 -3.37 -6.91
CA PRO A 147 -19.71 -2.75 -7.97
C PRO A 147 -18.56 -1.94 -7.39
N VAL A 148 -17.45 -1.93 -8.10
CA VAL A 148 -16.31 -1.04 -7.83
C VAL A 148 -16.81 0.41 -7.83
N CYS A 149 -16.33 1.21 -6.89
CA CYS A 149 -16.78 2.59 -6.77
C CYS A 149 -16.41 3.41 -8.03
N LYS A 150 -17.32 4.28 -8.45
CA LYS A 150 -17.15 5.09 -9.65
C LYS A 150 -15.85 5.92 -9.61
N ASN A 151 -15.49 6.47 -8.47
CA ASN A 151 -14.26 7.25 -8.31
C ASN A 151 -12.96 6.48 -8.60
N LEU A 152 -12.95 5.15 -8.47
CA LEU A 152 -11.81 4.35 -8.91
C LEU A 152 -11.84 4.17 -10.43
N VAL A 153 -13.01 3.87 -10.98
CA VAL A 153 -13.17 3.69 -12.43
C VAL A 153 -12.82 4.96 -13.18
N ASP A 154 -13.21 6.12 -12.65
CA ASP A 154 -12.93 7.43 -13.25
C ASP A 154 -11.42 7.73 -13.36
N LEU A 155 -10.57 7.10 -12.52
CA LEU A 155 -9.12 7.22 -12.62
C LEU A 155 -8.55 6.64 -13.92
N PHE A 156 -9.27 5.75 -14.58
CA PHE A 156 -8.88 5.13 -15.83
C PHE A 156 -9.39 5.89 -17.07
N GLY A 157 -10.25 6.89 -16.89
CA GLY A 157 -10.96 7.56 -17.98
C GLY A 157 -10.06 8.15 -19.06
N ASN A 158 -8.83 8.55 -18.69
CA ASN A 158 -7.86 9.14 -19.62
C ASN A 158 -6.82 8.11 -20.14
N THR A 159 -6.91 6.85 -19.74
CA THR A 159 -5.97 5.79 -20.11
C THR A 159 -6.70 4.48 -20.40
N PRO A 160 -7.45 4.40 -21.51
CA PRO A 160 -8.25 3.21 -21.84
C PRO A 160 -7.38 1.94 -22.00
N ASN A 161 -6.12 2.09 -22.38
CA ASN A 161 -5.15 1.00 -22.59
C ASN A 161 -4.38 0.63 -21.31
N ASP A 162 -4.85 1.04 -20.16
CA ASP A 162 -4.30 0.62 -18.87
C ASP A 162 -4.79 -0.80 -18.53
N ILE A 163 -3.87 -1.76 -18.51
CA ILE A 163 -4.19 -3.19 -18.33
C ILE A 163 -4.86 -3.49 -16.98
N ARG A 164 -4.76 -2.59 -16.01
CA ARG A 164 -5.44 -2.71 -14.71
C ARG A 164 -6.97 -2.59 -14.83
N ASN A 165 -7.47 -2.07 -15.95
CA ASN A 165 -8.89 -2.11 -16.29
C ASN A 165 -9.44 -3.54 -16.34
N SER A 166 -8.59 -4.55 -16.57
CA SER A 166 -8.97 -5.97 -16.51
C SER A 166 -9.38 -6.44 -15.11
N GLY A 167 -9.13 -5.65 -14.07
CA GLY A 167 -9.52 -5.94 -12.68
C GLY A 167 -11.04 -5.82 -12.40
N PHE A 168 -11.84 -5.33 -13.36
CA PHE A 168 -13.30 -5.27 -13.27
C PHE A 168 -13.94 -5.23 -14.66
N ASN A 169 -15.21 -5.66 -14.73
CA ASN A 169 -15.97 -5.68 -16.00
C ASN A 169 -16.77 -4.38 -16.22
N THR A 170 -17.49 -4.30 -17.33
CA THR A 170 -18.32 -3.14 -17.72
C THR A 170 -19.43 -2.81 -16.71
N LYS A 171 -19.88 -3.77 -15.91
CA LYS A 171 -20.81 -3.57 -14.80
C LYS A 171 -20.10 -3.17 -13.50
N ARG A 172 -18.79 -2.90 -13.56
CA ARG A 172 -17.91 -2.60 -12.44
C ARG A 172 -17.80 -3.72 -11.39
N ILE A 173 -18.09 -4.95 -11.78
CA ILE A 173 -17.89 -6.12 -10.91
C ILE A 173 -16.42 -6.53 -11.02
N THR A 174 -15.76 -6.70 -9.88
CA THR A 174 -14.35 -7.10 -9.89
C THR A 174 -14.16 -8.51 -10.44
N THR A 175 -13.13 -8.65 -11.27
CA THR A 175 -12.58 -9.93 -11.73
C THR A 175 -11.34 -10.31 -10.95
N LYS A 176 -10.73 -9.34 -10.25
CA LYS A 176 -9.54 -9.53 -9.44
C LYS A 176 -9.84 -10.41 -8.22
N VAL A 177 -8.96 -11.36 -7.91
CA VAL A 177 -9.06 -12.18 -6.71
C VAL A 177 -8.76 -11.36 -5.45
N VAL A 178 -9.53 -11.62 -4.40
CA VAL A 178 -9.34 -10.97 -3.10
C VAL A 178 -8.20 -11.66 -2.37
N THR A 179 -7.03 -11.07 -2.41
CA THR A 179 -5.85 -11.54 -1.67
C THR A 179 -5.08 -10.33 -1.13
N THR A 180 -4.53 -10.48 0.06
CA THR A 180 -3.57 -9.51 0.56
C THR A 180 -2.17 -9.95 0.12
N LYS A 181 -1.55 -9.14 -0.71
CA LYS A 181 -0.19 -9.37 -1.21
C LYS A 181 0.67 -8.17 -0.85
N PHE A 182 1.93 -8.42 -0.52
CA PHE A 182 2.95 -7.39 -0.55
C PHE A 182 3.84 -7.68 -1.75
N ARG A 183 3.92 -6.75 -2.66
CA ARG A 183 4.59 -6.93 -3.95
C ARG A 183 5.39 -5.69 -4.34
N SER A 184 6.31 -5.89 -5.26
CA SER A 184 7.31 -4.89 -5.66
C SER A 184 6.71 -3.58 -6.18
N GLU A 185 5.54 -3.62 -6.79
CA GLU A 185 4.86 -2.42 -7.28
C GLU A 185 4.52 -1.44 -6.15
N GLU A 186 4.22 -1.95 -4.96
CA GLU A 186 4.04 -1.08 -3.79
C GLU A 186 5.36 -0.42 -3.39
N LEU A 187 6.48 -1.14 -3.46
CA LEU A 187 7.80 -0.55 -3.18
C LEU A 187 8.17 0.52 -4.19
N CYS A 188 7.86 0.31 -5.47
CA CYS A 188 8.04 1.32 -6.51
C CYS A 188 7.27 2.60 -6.20
N LEU A 189 6.03 2.48 -5.73
CA LEU A 189 5.20 3.62 -5.33
C LEU A 189 5.68 4.27 -4.03
N ILE A 190 6.22 3.50 -3.07
CA ILE A 190 6.87 4.03 -1.87
C ILE A 190 8.06 4.90 -2.26
N ILE A 191 8.90 4.45 -3.21
CA ILE A 191 10.05 5.21 -3.68
C ILE A 191 9.60 6.51 -4.35
N ALA A 192 8.62 6.45 -5.26
CA ALA A 192 8.10 7.62 -5.96
C ALA A 192 7.56 8.67 -4.98
N GLU A 193 6.74 8.25 -4.00
CA GLU A 193 6.13 9.13 -3.02
C GLU A 193 7.18 9.72 -2.05
N ALA A 194 8.15 8.89 -1.60
CA ALA A 194 9.21 9.33 -0.73
C ALA A 194 10.13 10.38 -1.41
N TYR A 195 10.45 10.21 -2.70
CA TYR A 195 11.19 11.22 -3.46
C TYR A 195 10.38 12.52 -3.63
N ALA A 196 9.07 12.42 -3.85
CA ALA A 196 8.21 13.60 -3.92
C ALA A 196 8.21 14.40 -2.60
N HIS A 197 8.15 13.71 -1.44
CA HIS A 197 8.28 14.34 -0.13
C HIS A 197 9.64 14.98 0.12
N LEU A 198 10.70 14.46 -0.50
CA LEU A 198 12.06 15.04 -0.43
C LEU A 198 12.27 16.20 -1.42
N GLY A 199 11.26 16.58 -2.22
CA GLY A 199 11.39 17.58 -3.27
C GLY A 199 12.26 17.15 -4.45
N LYS A 200 12.49 15.84 -4.61
CA LYS A 200 13.25 15.24 -5.71
C LYS A 200 12.30 14.80 -6.83
N GLU A 201 11.74 15.79 -7.52
CA GLU A 201 10.71 15.58 -8.53
C GLU A 201 11.14 14.72 -9.72
N PRO A 202 12.37 14.87 -10.28
CA PRO A 202 12.82 14.01 -11.36
C PRO A 202 12.86 12.52 -10.97
N GLU A 203 13.39 12.20 -9.79
CA GLU A 203 13.47 10.83 -9.29
C GLU A 203 12.08 10.28 -8.95
N ALA A 204 11.18 11.12 -8.41
CA ALA A 204 9.79 10.72 -8.17
C ALA A 204 9.07 10.36 -9.48
N LEU A 205 9.25 11.17 -10.53
CA LEU A 205 8.72 10.92 -11.88
C LEU A 205 9.33 9.67 -12.51
N GLU A 206 10.61 9.38 -12.31
CA GLU A 206 11.26 8.17 -12.80
C GLU A 206 10.50 6.93 -12.32
N TYR A 207 10.29 6.79 -10.99
CA TYR A 207 9.61 5.61 -10.44
C TYR A 207 8.11 5.58 -10.74
N LEU A 208 7.45 6.73 -10.77
CA LEU A 208 6.06 6.82 -11.20
C LEU A 208 5.89 6.36 -12.65
N ASN A 209 6.75 6.81 -13.55
CA ASN A 209 6.75 6.44 -14.95
C ASN A 209 7.21 4.99 -15.18
N LEU A 210 8.13 4.48 -14.37
CA LEU A 210 8.53 3.08 -14.39
C LEU A 210 7.34 2.14 -14.15
N LEU A 211 6.48 2.42 -13.18
CA LEU A 211 5.26 1.66 -12.97
C LEU A 211 4.27 1.84 -14.12
N ARG A 212 4.02 3.08 -14.54
CA ARG A 212 3.03 3.40 -15.57
C ARG A 212 3.37 2.77 -16.91
N SER A 213 4.65 2.75 -17.32
CA SER A 213 5.09 2.13 -18.55
C SER A 213 4.83 0.62 -18.61
N LYS A 214 4.79 -0.05 -17.45
CA LYS A 214 4.44 -1.47 -17.34
C LYS A 214 2.94 -1.74 -17.30
N ARG A 215 2.12 -0.71 -17.21
CA ARG A 215 0.65 -0.82 -17.09
C ARG A 215 -0.10 -0.26 -18.29
N ILE A 216 0.50 0.66 -19.04
CA ILE A 216 -0.10 1.26 -20.23
C ILE A 216 0.61 0.69 -21.45
N THR A 217 -0.06 -0.24 -22.14
CA THR A 217 0.55 -1.05 -23.20
C THR A 217 0.59 -0.35 -24.56
N GLU A 218 -0.28 0.62 -24.78
CA GLU A 218 -0.35 1.37 -26.03
C GLU A 218 -0.44 2.87 -25.77
N ASN A 219 0.19 3.62 -26.65
CA ASN A 219 0.20 5.10 -26.58
C ASN A 219 0.64 5.65 -25.22
N TYR A 220 1.59 4.96 -24.59
CA TYR A 220 2.14 5.40 -23.33
C TYR A 220 2.86 6.75 -23.49
N VAL A 221 2.50 7.70 -22.64
CA VAL A 221 3.18 9.00 -22.51
C VAL A 221 3.70 9.12 -21.08
N ALA A 222 5.01 9.31 -20.94
CA ALA A 222 5.62 9.57 -19.65
C ALA A 222 5.13 10.91 -19.08
N TYR A 223 4.90 10.95 -17.77
CA TYR A 223 4.66 12.21 -17.08
C TYR A 223 5.94 13.02 -16.95
N THR A 224 5.81 14.31 -17.18
CA THR A 224 6.77 15.37 -16.86
C THR A 224 6.07 16.37 -15.97
N MET A 225 6.79 17.29 -15.34
CA MET A 225 6.16 18.32 -14.51
C MET A 225 5.15 19.18 -15.31
N ASP A 226 5.37 19.35 -16.62
CA ASP A 226 4.52 20.16 -17.48
C ASP A 226 3.22 19.48 -17.91
N ASN A 227 3.21 18.12 -17.99
CA ASN A 227 2.05 17.35 -18.47
C ASN A 227 1.35 16.53 -17.37
N LEU A 228 1.71 16.73 -16.11
CA LEU A 228 1.00 16.10 -14.99
C LEU A 228 -0.50 16.47 -15.03
N PRO A 229 -1.39 15.49 -14.76
CA PRO A 229 -2.81 15.76 -14.67
C PRO A 229 -3.12 16.73 -13.51
N GLU A 230 -4.23 17.44 -13.62
CA GLU A 230 -4.74 18.25 -12.52
C GLU A 230 -4.99 17.38 -11.28
N VAL A 231 -4.87 18.01 -10.10
CA VAL A 231 -5.12 17.33 -8.84
C VAL A 231 -6.50 16.67 -8.88
N PHE A 232 -6.52 15.37 -8.77
CA PHE A 232 -7.77 14.63 -8.80
C PHE A 232 -8.56 14.91 -7.53
N LYS A 233 -9.66 15.63 -7.65
CA LYS A 233 -10.54 16.02 -6.55
C LYS A 233 -11.26 14.80 -5.97
N GLN A 234 -10.52 13.99 -5.25
CA GLN A 234 -11.02 12.89 -4.43
C GLN A 234 -11.14 13.33 -2.96
N ASN A 235 -11.38 12.34 -2.13
CA ASN A 235 -11.46 12.54 -0.69
C ASN A 235 -10.13 13.04 -0.08
N ILE A 236 -8.97 12.62 -0.62
CA ILE A 236 -7.66 13.08 -0.13
C ILE A 236 -7.35 14.47 -0.69
N THR A 237 -7.06 15.41 0.18
CA THR A 237 -6.69 16.79 -0.16
C THR A 237 -5.31 17.19 0.35
N THR A 238 -4.78 16.41 1.29
CA THR A 238 -3.44 16.61 1.88
C THR A 238 -2.65 15.32 1.81
N ASP A 239 -1.34 15.43 1.79
CA ASP A 239 -0.42 14.30 1.88
C ASP A 239 -0.20 13.84 3.34
N ALA A 240 0.72 12.89 3.55
CA ALA A 240 1.03 12.33 4.85
C ALA A 240 1.63 13.33 5.84
N THR A 241 2.16 14.45 5.37
CA THR A 241 2.70 15.54 6.22
C THR A 241 1.66 16.61 6.53
N GLY A 242 0.45 16.50 5.97
CA GLY A 242 -0.60 17.50 6.08
C GLY A 242 -0.50 18.63 5.06
N THR A 243 0.44 18.54 4.12
CA THR A 243 0.62 19.54 3.05
C THR A 243 -0.44 19.34 1.95
N PRO A 244 -1.03 20.40 1.38
CA PRO A 244 -1.93 20.29 0.25
C PRO A 244 -1.29 19.54 -0.93
N LEU A 245 -2.07 18.68 -1.60
CA LEU A 245 -1.56 17.87 -2.70
C LEU A 245 -1.05 18.71 -3.85
N THR A 246 0.19 18.45 -4.28
CA THR A 246 0.71 18.87 -5.57
C THR A 246 0.17 18.00 -6.70
N LYS A 247 0.30 18.42 -7.97
CA LYS A 247 -0.06 17.57 -9.13
C LYS A 247 0.72 16.25 -9.12
N LEU A 248 2.01 16.28 -8.78
CA LEU A 248 2.86 15.10 -8.70
C LEU A 248 2.38 14.15 -7.60
N MET A 249 2.17 14.64 -6.38
CA MET A 249 1.67 13.82 -5.28
C MET A 249 0.29 13.22 -5.61
N SER A 250 -0.61 14.01 -6.18
CA SER A 250 -1.92 13.53 -6.63
C SER A 250 -1.78 12.41 -7.68
N ALA A 251 -0.89 12.55 -8.66
CA ALA A 251 -0.65 11.53 -9.67
C ALA A 251 -0.12 10.23 -9.05
N ILE A 252 0.82 10.31 -8.10
CA ILE A 252 1.36 9.15 -7.37
C ILE A 252 0.25 8.43 -6.59
N LEU A 253 -0.57 9.16 -5.83
CA LEU A 253 -1.67 8.57 -5.06
C LEU A 253 -2.76 7.97 -5.97
N CYS A 254 -3.01 8.56 -7.14
CA CYS A 254 -3.91 7.98 -8.15
C CYS A 254 -3.38 6.66 -8.70
N GLU A 255 -2.09 6.59 -9.02
CA GLU A 255 -1.45 5.35 -9.47
C GLU A 255 -1.43 4.30 -8.36
N ARG A 256 -1.17 4.69 -7.11
CA ARG A 256 -1.24 3.81 -5.94
C ARG A 256 -2.63 3.19 -5.79
N ARG A 257 -3.67 3.99 -5.90
CA ARG A 257 -5.05 3.50 -5.79
C ARG A 257 -5.44 2.55 -6.92
N LYS A 258 -5.02 2.81 -8.17
CA LYS A 258 -5.24 1.91 -9.29
C LYS A 258 -4.50 0.59 -9.11
N GLU A 259 -3.24 0.64 -8.67
CA GLU A 259 -2.37 -0.52 -8.55
C GLU A 259 -2.77 -1.44 -7.40
N LEU A 260 -3.01 -0.89 -6.21
CA LEU A 260 -3.25 -1.65 -4.99
C LEU A 260 -4.74 -1.88 -4.69
N PHE A 261 -5.60 -1.71 -5.69
CA PHE A 261 -7.02 -1.99 -5.59
C PHE A 261 -7.29 -3.41 -5.09
N LEU A 262 -8.12 -3.56 -4.06
CA LEU A 262 -8.46 -4.81 -3.34
C LEU A 262 -7.29 -5.51 -2.62
N GLU A 263 -6.20 -4.82 -2.35
CA GLU A 263 -5.06 -5.37 -1.60
C GLU A 263 -4.94 -4.83 -0.16
N GLY A 264 -5.98 -4.14 0.33
CA GLY A 264 -6.05 -3.66 1.72
C GLY A 264 -5.35 -2.33 1.96
N ASP A 265 -4.79 -1.70 0.94
CA ASP A 265 -4.00 -0.46 1.05
C ASP A 265 -4.86 0.78 1.32
N ARG A 266 -6.04 0.90 0.67
CA ARG A 266 -6.82 2.15 0.63
C ARG A 266 -7.17 2.72 2.01
N TRP A 267 -7.49 1.88 2.98
CA TRP A 267 -7.79 2.33 4.34
C TRP A 267 -6.61 3.05 4.97
N PHE A 268 -5.42 2.48 4.83
CA PHE A 268 -4.18 3.04 5.37
C PHE A 268 -3.74 4.29 4.61
N GLU A 269 -3.96 4.32 3.30
CA GLU A 269 -3.72 5.51 2.49
C GLU A 269 -4.60 6.69 2.94
N LEU A 270 -5.91 6.48 3.14
CA LEU A 270 -6.81 7.49 3.67
C LEU A 270 -6.39 7.95 5.07
N LYS A 271 -6.07 6.98 5.94
CA LYS A 271 -5.66 7.26 7.31
C LYS A 271 -4.40 8.11 7.36
N ARG A 272 -3.41 7.84 6.52
CA ARG A 272 -2.13 8.54 6.46
C ARG A 272 -2.27 9.94 5.85
N ASN A 273 -3.15 10.11 4.87
CA ASN A 273 -3.33 11.33 4.10
C ASN A 273 -4.56 12.13 4.57
N GLY A 274 -4.51 12.66 5.78
CA GLY A 274 -5.46 13.63 6.30
C GLY A 274 -6.78 13.08 6.83
N ARG A 275 -7.03 11.76 6.78
CA ARG A 275 -8.28 11.13 7.26
C ARG A 275 -9.54 11.81 6.71
N PRO A 276 -9.69 11.91 5.41
CA PRO A 276 -10.80 12.64 4.84
C PRO A 276 -12.14 11.95 5.16
N GLU A 277 -13.20 12.73 5.24
CA GLU A 277 -14.54 12.18 5.26
C GLU A 277 -14.84 11.42 3.97
N PHE A 278 -15.50 10.29 4.09
CA PHE A 278 -16.03 9.55 2.95
C PHE A 278 -17.38 8.94 3.30
N TRP A 279 -18.11 8.52 2.30
CA TRP A 279 -19.39 7.87 2.51
C TRP A 279 -19.42 6.50 1.84
N VAL A 280 -20.26 5.63 2.39
CA VAL A 280 -20.59 4.31 1.83
C VAL A 280 -22.09 4.20 1.64
N ALA A 281 -22.49 3.51 0.59
CA ALA A 281 -23.89 3.15 0.40
C ALA A 281 -24.12 1.75 0.99
N LYS A 282 -25.14 1.63 1.83
CA LYS A 282 -25.60 0.36 2.38
C LYS A 282 -27.13 0.37 2.42
N ASP A 283 -27.75 -0.67 1.88
CA ASP A 283 -29.21 -0.86 1.90
C ASP A 283 -29.98 0.37 1.35
N GLY A 284 -29.45 0.98 0.29
CA GLY A 284 -30.02 2.17 -0.34
C GLY A 284 -29.82 3.48 0.43
N GLN A 285 -29.15 3.45 1.56
CA GLN A 285 -28.85 4.62 2.38
C GLN A 285 -27.38 5.03 2.27
N LYS A 286 -27.12 6.34 2.41
CA LYS A 286 -25.78 6.93 2.46
C LYS A 286 -25.35 7.05 3.91
N TYR A 287 -24.26 6.40 4.27
CA TYR A 287 -23.60 6.54 5.56
C TYR A 287 -22.32 7.37 5.38
N VAL A 288 -22.20 8.42 6.15
CA VAL A 288 -20.98 9.24 6.17
C VAL A 288 -20.06 8.69 7.24
N CYS A 289 -18.87 8.27 6.84
CA CYS A 289 -17.80 7.92 7.75
C CYS A 289 -17.04 9.22 8.07
N GLN A 290 -17.24 9.71 9.27
CA GLN A 290 -16.59 10.93 9.74
C GLN A 290 -15.11 10.70 10.02
N LYS A 291 -14.37 11.79 10.14
CA LYS A 291 -12.98 11.81 10.63
C LYS A 291 -12.87 11.02 11.93
N PHE A 292 -12.00 10.02 11.98
CA PHE A 292 -11.76 9.29 13.22
C PHE A 292 -10.78 10.01 14.13
#